data_5d9439e36de5fa3b8b7e190b029c2b83
#
_entry.id   5d9439e36de5fa3b8b7e190b029c2b83
#
_cell.length_a   1.000
_cell.length_b   1.000
_cell.length_c   1.000
_cell.angle_alpha   90.00
_cell.angle_beta   90.00
_cell.angle_gamma   90.00
#
_symmetry.space_group_name_H-M   'P 1'
#
loop_
_entity.id
_entity.type
_entity.pdbx_description
1 polymer ?
#
loop_
_entity_poly.entity_id
_entity_poly.type
_entity_poly.pdbx_seq_one_letter_code
_entity_poly.pdbx_strand_id
1 'polypeptide(L)'
;SYKDDEFMSKPLWAKLWVMSAGVIMNTILAFCIFATIGFTQGMPEVSEEPIVAELQADMPAIAAGIQPGDKIVAIDGKEIKTWRDLTTVIHGKPNTNISLTILRDAVQIDLAITTTFMPVPTNTGMDTLGAIGIIPEIEYRDITVAEAFNIGWIRTAGSFGMIMMSLKMLGSGEASVSDFGGPIMIAQLAGQTAEAGWIPFLTFMALISVNLAFINILPIPGLDGGHIFIHLIEAVLRRPLTLKARITIQQIGMAFLLMLMVTIIFNDISRLFN
;
A
#
# COMPACT_ATOMS: atom_id res chain seq x y z
N SER A 1 20.15 44.93 3.22
CA SER A 1 19.96 44.12 4.47
C SER A 1 18.50 43.82 4.62
N TYR A 2 18.19 42.59 4.92
CA TYR A 2 16.81 42.16 5.23
C TYR A 2 16.43 42.70 6.62
N LYS A 3 15.15 43.03 6.84
CA LYS A 3 14.65 43.40 8.18
C LYS A 3 14.64 42.14 9.07
N ASP A 4 14.75 42.32 10.38
CA ASP A 4 14.85 41.21 11.35
C ASP A 4 13.58 40.32 11.42
N ASP A 5 12.44 40.83 10.96
CA ASP A 5 11.16 40.14 10.86
C ASP A 5 10.99 39.40 9.52
N GLU A 6 11.84 39.63 8.52
CA GLU A 6 11.77 38.95 7.22
C GLU A 6 12.25 37.50 7.33
N PHE A 7 11.55 36.59 6.63
CA PHE A 7 11.90 35.17 6.59
C PHE A 7 13.35 34.92 6.19
N MET A 8 13.88 35.73 5.28
CA MET A 8 15.26 35.58 4.77
C MET A 8 16.33 35.94 5.81
N SER A 9 16.00 36.73 6.85
CA SER A 9 16.90 37.09 7.96
C SER A 9 17.04 35.96 8.99
N LYS A 10 16.08 35.03 9.03
CA LYS A 10 16.05 33.96 10.04
C LYS A 10 17.18 32.93 9.87
N PRO A 11 17.61 32.30 10.98
CA PRO A 11 18.63 31.26 10.93
C PRO A 11 18.19 30.05 10.09
N LEU A 12 19.16 29.30 9.57
CA LEU A 12 18.93 28.16 8.65
C LEU A 12 17.91 27.15 9.20
N TRP A 13 18.03 26.79 10.48
CA TRP A 13 17.12 25.82 11.11
C TRP A 13 15.65 26.27 11.08
N ALA A 14 15.39 27.58 11.27
CA ALA A 14 14.02 28.11 11.22
C ALA A 14 13.46 28.07 9.79
N LYS A 15 14.29 28.36 8.79
CA LYS A 15 13.92 28.23 7.38
C LYS A 15 13.59 26.78 7.00
N LEU A 16 14.46 25.85 7.39
CA LEU A 16 14.25 24.42 7.14
C LEU A 16 12.97 23.92 7.82
N TRP A 17 12.70 24.34 9.07
CA TRP A 17 11.50 23.96 9.79
C TRP A 17 10.23 24.41 9.08
N VAL A 18 10.17 25.68 8.67
CA VAL A 18 9.00 26.22 7.95
C VAL A 18 8.80 25.51 6.60
N MET A 19 9.88 25.28 5.84
CA MET A 19 9.82 24.60 4.56
C MET A 19 9.44 23.13 4.70
N SER A 20 9.82 22.47 5.79
CA SER A 20 9.43 21.07 6.06
C SER A 20 8.01 20.92 6.61
N ALA A 21 7.35 22.02 7.01
CA ALA A 21 6.05 21.97 7.66
C ALA A 21 4.99 21.27 6.79
N GLY A 22 4.98 21.52 5.48
CA GLY A 22 4.07 20.88 4.54
C GLY A 22 4.25 19.35 4.48
N VAL A 23 5.51 18.91 4.39
CA VAL A 23 5.86 17.49 4.41
C VAL A 23 5.45 16.83 5.72
N ILE A 24 5.78 17.48 6.85
CA ILE A 24 5.47 16.98 8.20
C ILE A 24 3.96 16.88 8.39
N MET A 25 3.20 17.92 8.05
CA MET A 25 1.75 17.93 8.24
C MET A 25 1.04 16.90 7.38
N ASN A 26 1.44 16.72 6.12
CA ASN A 26 0.90 15.67 5.26
C ASN A 26 1.23 14.27 5.79
N THR A 27 2.44 14.06 6.31
CA THR A 27 2.82 12.79 6.93
C THR A 27 2.01 12.50 8.19
N ILE A 28 1.83 13.52 9.06
CA ILE A 28 0.99 13.42 10.27
C ILE A 28 -0.46 13.15 9.89
N LEU A 29 -1.00 13.83 8.89
CA LEU A 29 -2.39 13.62 8.43
C LEU A 29 -2.59 12.18 7.97
N ALA A 30 -1.72 11.65 7.12
CA ALA A 30 -1.78 10.28 6.66
C ALA A 30 -1.69 9.27 7.81
N PHE A 31 -0.74 9.51 8.73
CA PHE A 31 -0.59 8.70 9.93
C PHE A 31 -1.87 8.68 10.78
N CYS A 32 -2.45 9.84 11.06
CA CYS A 32 -3.68 9.95 11.85
C CYS A 32 -4.85 9.24 11.17
N ILE A 33 -4.98 9.36 9.85
CA ILE A 33 -6.03 8.67 9.10
C ILE A 33 -5.83 7.15 9.20
N PHE A 34 -4.65 6.62 8.93
CA PHE A 34 -4.38 5.18 9.02
C PHE A 34 -4.54 4.63 10.44
N ALA A 35 -4.11 5.37 11.45
CA ALA A 35 -4.30 5.00 12.85
C ALA A 35 -5.79 4.97 13.23
N THR A 36 -6.56 5.97 12.79
CA THR A 36 -8.01 6.04 13.03
C THR A 36 -8.75 4.90 12.33
N ILE A 37 -8.43 4.61 11.07
CA ILE A 37 -8.99 3.47 10.34
C ILE A 37 -8.66 2.16 11.07
N GLY A 38 -7.40 1.96 11.46
CA GLY A 38 -7.00 0.78 12.23
C GLY A 38 -7.80 0.63 13.53
N PHE A 39 -7.95 1.73 14.28
CA PHE A 39 -8.68 1.73 15.54
C PHE A 39 -10.18 1.45 15.37
N THR A 40 -10.81 1.98 14.32
CA THR A 40 -12.25 1.82 14.08
C THR A 40 -12.62 0.49 13.42
N GLN A 41 -11.75 -0.06 12.59
CA GLN A 41 -11.99 -1.35 11.93
C GLN A 41 -11.50 -2.54 12.72
N GLY A 42 -10.54 -2.34 13.62
CA GLY A 42 -9.82 -3.43 14.26
C GLY A 42 -8.73 -4.03 13.35
N MET A 43 -8.12 -5.11 13.82
CA MET A 43 -7.11 -5.87 13.08
C MET A 43 -7.75 -7.12 12.47
N PRO A 44 -7.68 -7.31 11.15
CA PRO A 44 -8.16 -8.55 10.55
C PRO A 44 -7.26 -9.71 10.99
N GLU A 45 -7.86 -10.71 11.55
CA GLU A 45 -7.23 -11.98 11.91
C GLU A 45 -7.96 -13.13 11.20
N VAL A 46 -7.21 -14.13 10.79
CA VAL A 46 -7.81 -15.35 10.24
C VAL A 46 -8.50 -16.07 11.39
N SER A 47 -9.79 -16.35 11.25
CA SER A 47 -10.53 -17.13 12.24
C SER A 47 -9.80 -18.43 12.56
N GLU A 48 -9.71 -18.78 13.83
CA GLU A 48 -9.12 -20.05 14.21
C GLU A 48 -9.96 -21.24 13.72
N GLU A 49 -11.26 -21.05 13.56
CA GLU A 49 -12.13 -22.11 13.09
C GLU A 49 -11.86 -22.48 11.62
N PRO A 50 -11.81 -23.77 11.29
CA PRO A 50 -11.57 -24.24 9.93
C PRO A 50 -12.84 -24.16 9.06
N ILE A 51 -13.41 -22.95 8.96
CA ILE A 51 -14.61 -22.63 8.17
C ILE A 51 -14.19 -21.99 6.85
N VAL A 52 -14.78 -22.47 5.77
CA VAL A 52 -14.58 -21.91 4.42
C VAL A 52 -15.47 -20.69 4.25
N ALA A 53 -14.89 -19.50 4.11
CA ALA A 53 -15.65 -18.27 3.82
C ALA A 53 -15.92 -18.14 2.32
N GLU A 54 -14.88 -18.33 1.50
CA GLU A 54 -14.97 -18.18 0.05
C GLU A 54 -14.16 -19.26 -0.67
N LEU A 55 -14.42 -19.44 -1.95
CA LEU A 55 -13.72 -20.37 -2.83
C LEU A 55 -13.02 -19.59 -3.94
N GLN A 56 -11.77 -19.96 -4.21
CA GLN A 56 -11.00 -19.40 -5.30
C GLN A 56 -11.41 -20.06 -6.63
N ALA A 57 -11.70 -19.24 -7.64
CA ALA A 57 -12.05 -19.72 -8.98
C ALA A 57 -10.95 -20.62 -9.55
N ASP A 58 -11.36 -21.59 -10.35
CA ASP A 58 -10.49 -22.56 -11.05
C ASP A 58 -9.64 -23.47 -10.13
N MET A 59 -10.00 -23.57 -8.85
CA MET A 59 -9.30 -24.39 -7.87
C MET A 59 -10.08 -25.66 -7.52
N PRO A 60 -9.39 -26.74 -7.05
CA PRO A 60 -9.97 -28.05 -6.81
C PRO A 60 -11.18 -28.08 -5.87
N ALA A 61 -11.27 -27.17 -4.90
CA ALA A 61 -12.35 -27.14 -3.92
C ALA A 61 -13.74 -27.02 -4.54
N ILE A 62 -13.87 -26.21 -5.61
CA ILE A 62 -15.14 -26.03 -6.34
C ILE A 62 -15.55 -27.32 -7.01
N ALA A 63 -14.62 -28.00 -7.70
CA ALA A 63 -14.90 -29.25 -8.39
C ALA A 63 -15.25 -30.40 -7.43
N ALA A 64 -14.71 -30.37 -6.21
CA ALA A 64 -15.02 -31.33 -5.15
C ALA A 64 -16.39 -31.07 -4.47
N GLY A 65 -17.05 -29.93 -4.76
CA GLY A 65 -18.35 -29.58 -4.19
C GLY A 65 -18.30 -28.96 -2.81
N ILE A 66 -17.15 -28.40 -2.39
CA ILE A 66 -17.03 -27.57 -1.19
C ILE A 66 -17.85 -26.30 -1.41
N GLN A 67 -18.47 -25.79 -0.35
CA GLN A 67 -19.30 -24.57 -0.37
C GLN A 67 -18.87 -23.62 0.72
N PRO A 68 -19.11 -22.30 0.55
CA PRO A 68 -18.99 -21.36 1.64
C PRO A 68 -19.84 -21.76 2.85
N GLY A 69 -19.29 -21.66 4.05
CA GLY A 69 -19.91 -22.11 5.30
C GLY A 69 -19.53 -23.53 5.72
N ASP A 70 -18.88 -24.34 4.88
CA ASP A 70 -18.41 -25.67 5.26
C ASP A 70 -17.32 -25.58 6.34
N LYS A 71 -17.47 -26.33 7.41
CA LYS A 71 -16.43 -26.53 8.42
C LYS A 71 -15.67 -27.82 8.16
N ILE A 72 -14.36 -27.74 7.96
CA ILE A 72 -13.53 -28.91 7.71
C ILE A 72 -13.13 -29.53 9.05
N VAL A 73 -13.58 -30.75 9.31
CA VAL A 73 -13.39 -31.40 10.61
C VAL A 73 -12.31 -32.49 10.59
N ALA A 74 -12.00 -33.08 9.42
CA ALA A 74 -10.91 -34.04 9.30
C ALA A 74 -10.31 -34.07 7.88
N ILE A 75 -9.02 -34.45 7.78
CA ILE A 75 -8.32 -34.75 6.54
C ILE A 75 -7.64 -36.11 6.68
N ASP A 76 -7.94 -37.06 5.77
CA ASP A 76 -7.44 -38.43 5.79
C ASP A 76 -7.62 -39.10 7.17
N GLY A 77 -8.77 -38.86 7.81
CA GLY A 77 -9.10 -39.35 9.15
C GLY A 77 -8.41 -38.64 10.32
N LYS A 78 -7.53 -37.66 10.07
CA LYS A 78 -6.91 -36.86 11.09
C LYS A 78 -7.81 -35.66 11.42
N GLU A 79 -8.18 -35.53 12.70
CA GLU A 79 -8.99 -34.41 13.18
C GLU A 79 -8.31 -33.06 12.93
N ILE A 80 -9.06 -32.09 12.43
CA ILE A 80 -8.66 -30.69 12.18
C ILE A 80 -9.42 -29.81 13.16
N LYS A 81 -8.70 -29.07 14.00
CA LYS A 81 -9.29 -28.17 15.01
C LYS A 81 -9.20 -26.70 14.63
N THR A 82 -8.11 -26.34 13.94
CA THR A 82 -7.84 -24.94 13.59
C THR A 82 -7.58 -24.80 12.09
N TRP A 83 -7.79 -23.59 11.57
CA TRP A 83 -7.40 -23.25 10.20
C TRP A 83 -5.90 -23.49 9.94
N ARG A 84 -5.08 -23.27 10.96
CA ARG A 84 -3.64 -23.53 10.88
C ARG A 84 -3.32 -25.02 10.71
N ASP A 85 -4.04 -25.92 11.40
CA ASP A 85 -3.88 -27.36 11.22
C ASP A 85 -4.24 -27.75 9.80
N LEU A 86 -5.38 -27.23 9.30
CA LEU A 86 -5.88 -27.43 7.96
C LEU A 86 -4.82 -27.05 6.90
N THR A 87 -4.31 -25.82 6.99
CA THR A 87 -3.30 -25.32 6.04
C THR A 87 -2.01 -26.12 6.11
N THR A 88 -1.56 -26.47 7.30
CA THR A 88 -0.33 -27.27 7.48
C THR A 88 -0.43 -28.64 6.80
N VAL A 89 -1.58 -29.31 6.93
CA VAL A 89 -1.79 -30.65 6.30
C VAL A 89 -1.89 -30.53 4.79
N ILE A 90 -2.65 -29.54 4.27
CA ILE A 90 -2.84 -29.36 2.82
C ILE A 90 -1.54 -28.93 2.15
N HIS A 91 -0.82 -27.98 2.74
CA HIS A 91 0.45 -27.48 2.20
C HIS A 91 1.51 -28.59 2.09
N GLY A 92 1.51 -29.54 3.02
CA GLY A 92 2.44 -30.68 2.98
C GLY A 92 2.10 -31.74 1.93
N LYS A 93 1.00 -31.61 1.18
CA LYS A 93 0.51 -32.61 0.24
C LYS A 93 0.22 -32.04 -1.16
N PRO A 94 1.22 -31.57 -1.91
CA PRO A 94 1.01 -31.09 -3.28
C PRO A 94 0.68 -32.29 -4.22
N ASN A 95 -0.22 -32.07 -5.18
CA ASN A 95 -0.65 -33.07 -6.17
C ASN A 95 -1.07 -34.42 -5.57
N THR A 96 -1.71 -34.41 -4.41
CA THR A 96 -2.07 -35.60 -3.66
C THR A 96 -3.59 -35.71 -3.55
N ASN A 97 -4.12 -36.90 -3.70
CA ASN A 97 -5.53 -37.18 -3.42
C ASN A 97 -5.70 -37.31 -1.90
N ILE A 98 -6.58 -36.47 -1.31
CA ILE A 98 -6.90 -36.45 0.12
C ILE A 98 -8.40 -36.63 0.32
N SER A 99 -8.78 -37.24 1.45
CA SER A 99 -10.17 -37.33 1.88
C SER A 99 -10.45 -36.21 2.88
N LEU A 100 -11.39 -35.31 2.55
CA LEU A 100 -11.87 -34.26 3.44
C LEU A 100 -13.19 -34.68 4.06
N THR A 101 -13.29 -34.56 5.37
CA THR A 101 -14.56 -34.65 6.07
C THR A 101 -15.00 -33.26 6.44
N ILE A 102 -16.14 -32.84 5.91
CA ILE A 102 -16.74 -31.53 6.17
C ILE A 102 -18.01 -31.65 6.99
N LEU A 103 -18.36 -30.59 7.72
CA LEU A 103 -19.63 -30.45 8.41
C LEU A 103 -20.42 -29.31 7.73
N ARG A 104 -21.52 -29.67 7.07
CA ARG A 104 -22.46 -28.76 6.39
C ARG A 104 -23.84 -28.94 6.99
N ASP A 105 -24.46 -27.89 7.51
CA ASP A 105 -25.79 -27.92 8.15
C ASP A 105 -25.93 -29.05 9.21
N ALA A 106 -24.90 -29.24 10.01
CA ALA A 106 -24.78 -30.31 11.01
C ALA A 106 -24.72 -31.73 10.43
N VAL A 107 -24.58 -31.88 9.11
CA VAL A 107 -24.39 -33.20 8.41
C VAL A 107 -22.93 -33.37 8.04
N GLN A 108 -22.38 -34.51 8.38
CA GLN A 108 -21.00 -34.85 8.01
C GLN A 108 -20.98 -35.42 6.59
N ILE A 109 -20.11 -34.90 5.74
CA ILE A 109 -19.95 -35.29 4.33
C ILE A 109 -18.47 -35.56 4.07
N ASP A 110 -18.17 -36.68 3.47
CA ASP A 110 -16.83 -37.05 3.02
C ASP A 110 -16.66 -36.73 1.54
N LEU A 111 -15.61 -35.95 1.22
CA LEU A 111 -15.28 -35.51 -0.12
C LEU A 111 -13.86 -35.97 -0.49
N ALA A 112 -13.68 -36.52 -1.67
CA ALA A 112 -12.34 -36.79 -2.21
C ALA A 112 -11.91 -35.57 -3.06
N ILE A 113 -10.72 -35.05 -2.80
CA ILE A 113 -10.14 -33.90 -3.51
C ILE A 113 -8.68 -34.15 -3.83
N THR A 114 -8.26 -33.78 -5.03
CA THR A 114 -6.85 -33.76 -5.39
C THR A 114 -6.31 -32.34 -5.23
N THR A 115 -5.33 -32.16 -4.36
CA THR A 115 -4.67 -30.87 -4.18
C THR A 115 -3.91 -30.47 -5.45
N THR A 116 -3.89 -29.19 -5.78
CA THR A 116 -2.97 -28.65 -6.79
C THR A 116 -1.68 -28.21 -6.14
N PHE A 117 -0.70 -27.81 -6.94
CA PHE A 117 0.53 -27.21 -6.42
C PHE A 117 0.49 -25.69 -6.60
N MET A 118 1.01 -24.98 -5.62
CA MET A 118 1.21 -23.52 -5.66
C MET A 118 2.69 -23.22 -5.43
N PRO A 119 3.39 -22.61 -6.41
CA PRO A 119 4.77 -22.21 -6.21
C PRO A 119 4.84 -21.03 -5.25
N VAL A 120 5.69 -21.14 -4.23
CA VAL A 120 5.91 -20.08 -3.23
C VAL A 120 7.40 -19.76 -3.17
N PRO A 121 7.77 -18.47 -3.30
CA PRO A 121 9.16 -18.07 -3.15
C PRO A 121 9.62 -18.23 -1.69
N THR A 122 10.77 -18.86 -1.52
CA THR A 122 11.45 -19.03 -0.24
C THR A 122 12.83 -18.36 -0.27
N ASN A 123 13.45 -18.21 0.88
CA ASN A 123 14.82 -17.64 0.95
C ASN A 123 15.88 -18.48 0.21
N THR A 124 15.54 -19.73 -0.13
CA THR A 124 16.44 -20.69 -0.79
C THR A 124 16.02 -21.03 -2.23
N GLY A 125 14.94 -20.41 -2.74
CA GLY A 125 14.40 -20.68 -4.08
C GLY A 125 12.87 -20.74 -4.13
N MET A 126 12.32 -21.47 -5.11
CA MET A 126 10.89 -21.73 -5.23
C MET A 126 10.57 -23.06 -4.56
N ASP A 127 9.63 -23.05 -3.62
CA ASP A 127 9.05 -24.26 -3.02
C ASP A 127 7.64 -24.47 -3.57
N THR A 128 7.10 -25.68 -3.41
CA THR A 128 5.75 -26.04 -3.87
C THR A 128 4.90 -26.48 -2.69
N LEU A 129 3.81 -25.75 -2.47
CA LEU A 129 2.82 -26.08 -1.46
C LEU A 129 1.57 -26.68 -2.11
N GLY A 130 0.94 -27.62 -1.41
CA GLY A 130 -0.39 -28.11 -1.79
C GLY A 130 -1.43 -26.99 -1.57
N ALA A 131 -2.42 -26.92 -2.48
CA ALA A 131 -3.52 -25.98 -2.36
C ALA A 131 -4.81 -26.60 -2.87
N ILE A 132 -5.96 -26.18 -2.33
CA ILE A 132 -7.29 -26.57 -2.78
C ILE A 132 -8.18 -25.39 -3.16
N GLY A 133 -7.78 -24.15 -2.82
CA GLY A 133 -8.48 -22.92 -3.19
C GLY A 133 -9.63 -22.57 -2.25
N ILE A 134 -9.45 -22.72 -0.96
CA ILE A 134 -10.36 -22.25 0.08
C ILE A 134 -9.79 -20.99 0.77
N ILE A 135 -10.66 -20.06 1.11
CA ILE A 135 -10.33 -18.81 1.80
C ILE A 135 -10.95 -18.85 3.20
N PRO A 136 -10.18 -18.50 4.26
CA PRO A 136 -10.67 -18.51 5.63
C PRO A 136 -11.67 -17.37 5.89
N GLU A 137 -12.45 -17.53 6.92
CA GLU A 137 -13.20 -16.45 7.51
C GLU A 137 -12.23 -15.48 8.18
N ILE A 138 -12.45 -14.18 7.96
CA ILE A 138 -11.66 -13.11 8.58
C ILE A 138 -12.52 -12.47 9.67
N GLU A 139 -12.05 -12.56 10.89
CA GLU A 139 -12.61 -11.88 12.04
C GLU A 139 -11.83 -10.57 12.30
N TYR A 140 -12.52 -9.56 12.80
CA TYR A 140 -11.89 -8.31 13.17
C TYR A 140 -11.82 -8.21 14.70
N ARG A 141 -10.58 -8.25 15.22
CA ARG A 141 -10.33 -8.07 16.64
C ARG A 141 -10.20 -6.59 16.97
N ASP A 142 -10.87 -6.16 18.02
CA ASP A 142 -10.65 -4.82 18.59
C ASP A 142 -9.19 -4.65 19.00
N ILE A 143 -8.65 -3.49 18.71
CA ILE A 143 -7.25 -3.17 18.98
C ILE A 143 -7.11 -2.03 19.98
N THR A 144 -6.00 -2.05 20.70
CA THR A 144 -5.61 -0.97 21.60
C THR A 144 -5.15 0.28 20.84
N VAL A 145 -5.16 1.44 21.51
CA VAL A 145 -4.61 2.69 20.95
C VAL A 145 -3.14 2.53 20.55
N ALA A 146 -2.35 1.75 21.31
CA ALA A 146 -0.95 1.50 20.97
C ALA A 146 -0.80 0.69 19.67
N GLU A 147 -1.66 -0.32 19.48
CA GLU A 147 -1.69 -1.10 18.21
C GLU A 147 -2.14 -0.23 17.04
N ALA A 148 -3.15 0.62 17.23
CA ALA A 148 -3.60 1.57 16.21
C ALA A 148 -2.48 2.54 15.80
N PHE A 149 -1.71 3.04 16.78
CA PHE A 149 -0.53 3.86 16.51
C PHE A 149 0.51 3.12 15.67
N ASN A 150 0.79 1.87 16.03
CA ASN A 150 1.74 1.03 15.27
C ASN A 150 1.24 0.76 13.84
N ILE A 151 -0.05 0.48 13.65
CA ILE A 151 -0.67 0.32 12.32
C ILE A 151 -0.52 1.59 11.50
N GLY A 152 -0.84 2.75 12.10
CA GLY A 152 -0.67 4.06 11.45
C GLY A 152 0.77 4.27 10.97
N TRP A 153 1.75 3.95 11.84
CA TRP A 153 3.17 4.06 11.51
C TRP A 153 3.58 3.12 10.37
N ILE A 154 3.24 1.83 10.48
CA ILE A 154 3.59 0.81 9.48
C ILE A 154 2.97 1.15 8.12
N ARG A 155 1.69 1.54 8.08
CA ARG A 155 1.01 1.88 6.82
C ARG A 155 1.59 3.15 6.19
N THR A 156 1.88 4.17 6.99
CA THR A 156 2.50 5.41 6.49
C THR A 156 3.90 5.14 5.95
N ALA A 157 4.76 4.46 6.71
CA ALA A 157 6.11 4.10 6.27
C ALA A 157 6.09 3.17 5.05
N GLY A 158 5.19 2.18 5.04
CA GLY A 158 4.98 1.28 3.89
C GLY A 158 4.56 2.02 2.63
N SER A 159 3.70 3.04 2.76
CA SER A 159 3.29 3.88 1.63
C SER A 159 4.48 4.66 1.04
N PHE A 160 5.36 5.22 1.87
CA PHE A 160 6.62 5.81 1.40
C PHE A 160 7.50 4.78 0.68
N GLY A 161 7.59 3.55 1.22
CA GLY A 161 8.34 2.45 0.61
C GLY A 161 7.79 2.07 -0.78
N MET A 162 6.47 2.01 -0.93
CA MET A 162 5.83 1.73 -2.23
C MET A 162 6.14 2.81 -3.28
N ILE A 163 6.09 4.09 -2.91
CA ILE A 163 6.43 5.19 -3.82
C ILE A 163 7.91 5.09 -4.24
N MET A 164 8.81 4.82 -3.30
CA MET A 164 10.24 4.64 -3.60
C MET A 164 10.48 3.45 -4.55
N MET A 165 9.75 2.34 -4.35
CA MET A 165 9.82 1.17 -5.23
C MET A 165 9.31 1.50 -6.64
N SER A 166 8.19 2.23 -6.76
CA SER A 166 7.64 2.68 -8.05
C SER A 166 8.64 3.56 -8.80
N LEU A 167 9.33 4.48 -8.11
CA LEU A 167 10.39 5.30 -8.72
C LEU A 167 11.59 4.45 -9.16
N LYS A 168 11.96 3.44 -8.37
CA LYS A 168 13.03 2.51 -8.76
C LYS A 168 12.67 1.73 -10.02
N MET A 169 11.43 1.23 -10.12
CA MET A 169 10.92 0.54 -11.31
C MET A 169 10.89 1.46 -12.54
N LEU A 170 10.54 2.74 -12.36
CA LEU A 170 10.63 3.73 -13.43
C LEU A 170 12.07 3.94 -13.86
N GLY A 171 13.01 4.04 -12.93
CA GLY A 171 14.43 4.22 -13.22
C GLY A 171 15.10 2.99 -13.85
N SER A 172 14.64 1.78 -13.57
CA SER A 172 15.11 0.53 -14.21
C SER A 172 14.46 0.26 -15.57
N GLY A 173 13.42 1.02 -15.94
CA GLY A 173 12.66 0.81 -17.19
C GLY A 173 11.63 -0.33 -17.09
N GLU A 174 11.39 -0.88 -15.90
CA GLU A 174 10.35 -1.89 -15.65
C GLU A 174 8.94 -1.28 -15.60
N ALA A 175 8.84 0.03 -15.31
CA ALA A 175 7.61 0.80 -15.36
C ALA A 175 7.76 1.97 -16.33
N SER A 176 6.63 2.39 -16.92
CA SER A 176 6.57 3.55 -17.83
C SER A 176 5.96 4.76 -17.11
N VAL A 177 6.29 5.97 -17.59
CA VAL A 177 5.61 7.20 -17.13
C VAL A 177 4.11 7.12 -17.37
N SER A 178 3.68 6.37 -18.38
CA SER A 178 2.26 6.10 -18.66
C SER A 178 1.55 5.32 -17.55
N ASP A 179 2.26 4.61 -16.67
CA ASP A 179 1.65 3.84 -15.60
C ASP A 179 1.27 4.71 -14.39
N PHE A 180 1.77 5.94 -14.36
CA PHE A 180 1.44 6.91 -13.32
C PHE A 180 0.17 7.68 -13.70
N GLY A 181 -0.77 7.70 -12.74
CA GLY A 181 -2.02 8.44 -12.89
C GLY A 181 -1.81 9.94 -12.68
N GLY A 182 -2.49 10.72 -13.49
CA GLY A 182 -2.53 12.18 -13.37
C GLY A 182 -3.78 12.70 -12.65
N PRO A 183 -4.04 14.01 -12.75
CA PRO A 183 -5.15 14.66 -12.04
C PRO A 183 -6.53 14.06 -12.39
N ILE A 184 -6.74 13.62 -13.62
CA ILE A 184 -8.02 13.04 -14.05
C ILE A 184 -8.22 11.68 -13.40
N MET A 185 -7.20 10.81 -13.43
CA MET A 185 -7.24 9.51 -12.75
C MET A 185 -7.42 9.66 -11.23
N ILE A 186 -6.74 10.62 -10.61
CA ILE A 186 -6.91 10.94 -9.18
C ILE A 186 -8.36 11.31 -8.88
N ALA A 187 -8.99 12.16 -9.71
CA ALA A 187 -10.39 12.55 -9.53
C ALA A 187 -11.35 11.36 -9.72
N GLN A 188 -11.11 10.47 -10.68
CA GLN A 188 -11.88 9.25 -10.88
C GLN A 188 -11.77 8.30 -9.69
N LEU A 189 -10.55 8.06 -9.19
CA LEU A 189 -10.31 7.22 -8.01
C LEU A 189 -10.94 7.82 -6.75
N ALA A 190 -10.93 9.15 -6.60
CA ALA A 190 -11.63 9.83 -5.51
C ALA A 190 -13.14 9.56 -5.54
N GLY A 191 -13.75 9.63 -6.73
CA GLY A 191 -15.17 9.30 -6.92
C GLY A 191 -15.47 7.84 -6.60
N GLN A 192 -14.72 6.91 -7.19
CA GLN A 192 -14.87 5.47 -6.98
C GLN A 192 -14.71 5.07 -5.51
N THR A 193 -13.68 5.62 -4.84
CA THR A 193 -13.46 5.32 -3.41
C THR A 193 -14.53 5.94 -2.52
N ALA A 194 -15.07 7.11 -2.87
CA ALA A 194 -16.20 7.72 -2.15
C ALA A 194 -17.48 6.89 -2.30
N GLU A 195 -17.77 6.35 -3.49
CA GLU A 195 -18.89 5.44 -3.72
C GLU A 195 -18.71 4.10 -2.99
N ALA A 196 -17.48 3.60 -2.89
CA ALA A 196 -17.15 2.37 -2.15
C ALA A 196 -17.28 2.53 -0.62
N GLY A 197 -17.35 3.76 -0.12
CA GLY A 197 -17.57 4.06 1.29
C GLY A 197 -16.48 4.94 1.92
N TRP A 198 -16.72 5.36 3.16
CA TRP A 198 -15.87 6.34 3.84
C TRP A 198 -14.44 5.82 4.15
N ILE A 199 -14.28 4.51 4.41
CA ILE A 199 -12.98 3.92 4.73
C ILE A 199 -12.06 3.85 3.49
N PRO A 200 -12.50 3.33 2.32
CA PRO A 200 -11.74 3.43 1.08
C PRO A 200 -11.38 4.88 0.72
N PHE A 201 -12.32 5.81 0.89
CA PHE A 201 -12.08 7.23 0.63
C PHE A 201 -11.01 7.84 1.54
N LEU A 202 -11.08 7.59 2.87
CA LEU A 202 -10.07 8.05 3.81
C LEU A 202 -8.70 7.40 3.54
N THR A 203 -8.69 6.11 3.20
CA THR A 203 -7.45 5.42 2.81
C THR A 203 -6.81 6.08 1.59
N PHE A 204 -7.63 6.41 0.58
CA PHE A 204 -7.18 7.14 -0.60
C PHE A 204 -6.62 8.53 -0.24
N MET A 205 -7.31 9.29 0.62
CA MET A 205 -6.84 10.59 1.11
C MET A 205 -5.49 10.48 1.84
N ALA A 206 -5.31 9.44 2.67
CA ALA A 206 -4.03 9.20 3.33
C ALA A 206 -2.91 8.92 2.33
N LEU A 207 -3.16 8.10 1.31
CA LEU A 207 -2.20 7.83 0.23
C LEU A 207 -1.83 9.09 -0.55
N ILE A 208 -2.80 9.94 -0.89
CA ILE A 208 -2.54 11.25 -1.53
C ILE A 208 -1.69 12.14 -0.62
N SER A 209 -1.97 12.18 0.70
CA SER A 209 -1.17 12.95 1.66
C SER A 209 0.28 12.48 1.72
N VAL A 210 0.51 11.15 1.75
CA VAL A 210 1.89 10.59 1.68
C VAL A 210 2.55 10.96 0.36
N ASN A 211 1.83 10.88 -0.75
CA ASN A 211 2.36 11.22 -2.08
C ASN A 211 2.76 12.70 -2.15
N LEU A 212 1.93 13.60 -1.65
CA LEU A 212 2.24 15.03 -1.56
C LEU A 212 3.45 15.30 -0.65
N ALA A 213 3.53 14.62 0.50
CA ALA A 213 4.69 14.72 1.39
C ALA A 213 5.97 14.26 0.66
N PHE A 214 5.88 13.13 -0.05
CA PHE A 214 7.01 12.57 -0.80
C PHE A 214 7.47 13.49 -1.93
N ILE A 215 6.56 13.98 -2.76
CA ILE A 215 6.88 14.90 -3.86
C ILE A 215 7.52 16.18 -3.31
N ASN A 216 6.98 16.72 -2.22
CA ASN A 216 7.48 17.96 -1.62
C ASN A 216 8.86 17.82 -0.97
N ILE A 217 9.32 16.61 -0.62
CA ILE A 217 10.68 16.40 -0.10
C ILE A 217 11.73 16.25 -1.21
N LEU A 218 11.30 16.00 -2.46
CA LEU A 218 12.24 15.85 -3.57
C LEU A 218 13.02 17.14 -3.83
N PRO A 219 14.32 17.05 -4.16
CA PRO A 219 15.17 18.22 -4.42
C PRO A 219 14.89 18.85 -5.81
N ILE A 220 13.61 19.04 -6.12
CA ILE A 220 13.16 19.61 -7.39
C ILE A 220 12.88 21.11 -7.18
N PRO A 221 13.57 22.00 -7.89
CA PRO A 221 13.32 23.44 -7.79
C PRO A 221 11.86 23.78 -8.14
N GLY A 222 11.20 24.52 -7.25
CA GLY A 222 9.76 24.81 -7.33
C GLY A 222 8.93 24.08 -6.30
N LEU A 223 9.50 23.09 -5.61
CA LEU A 223 8.93 22.38 -4.46
C LEU A 223 9.67 22.76 -3.16
N ASP A 224 9.09 22.45 -2.01
CA ASP A 224 9.70 22.75 -0.70
C ASP A 224 11.10 22.11 -0.55
N GLY A 225 11.26 20.85 -0.98
CA GLY A 225 12.54 20.15 -1.00
C GLY A 225 13.60 20.81 -1.88
N GLY A 226 13.19 21.44 -2.99
CA GLY A 226 14.09 22.23 -3.82
C GLY A 226 14.62 23.48 -3.10
N HIS A 227 13.77 24.15 -2.33
CA HIS A 227 14.20 25.26 -1.48
C HIS A 227 15.14 24.83 -0.36
N ILE A 228 14.81 23.71 0.32
CA ILE A 228 15.68 23.08 1.31
C ILE A 228 17.05 22.76 0.70
N PHE A 229 17.07 22.15 -0.47
CA PHE A 229 18.30 21.78 -1.19
C PHE A 229 19.16 22.99 -1.54
N ILE A 230 18.55 24.09 -2.02
CA ILE A 230 19.27 25.34 -2.30
C ILE A 230 19.91 25.89 -1.02
N HIS A 231 19.19 25.91 0.11
CA HIS A 231 19.74 26.39 1.38
C HIS A 231 20.85 25.49 1.92
N LEU A 232 20.79 24.18 1.72
CA LEU A 232 21.86 23.27 2.08
C LEU A 232 23.11 23.51 1.24
N ILE A 233 22.98 23.75 -0.07
CA ILE A 233 24.09 24.14 -0.94
C ILE A 233 24.74 25.44 -0.45
N GLU A 234 23.95 26.45 -0.11
CA GLU A 234 24.46 27.72 0.41
C GLU A 234 25.21 27.54 1.73
N ALA A 235 24.71 26.67 2.62
CA ALA A 235 25.38 26.36 3.87
C ALA A 235 26.75 25.68 3.64
N VAL A 236 26.84 24.76 2.68
CA VAL A 236 28.10 24.08 2.30
C VAL A 236 29.06 25.07 1.64
N LEU A 237 28.57 25.91 0.74
CA LEU A 237 29.39 26.94 0.06
C LEU A 237 29.78 28.09 0.97
N ARG A 238 29.17 28.21 2.15
CA ARG A 238 29.31 29.32 3.10
C ARG A 238 29.08 30.70 2.50
N ARG A 239 28.31 30.77 1.43
CA ARG A 239 27.91 32.03 0.78
C ARG A 239 26.55 31.85 0.11
N PRO A 240 25.73 32.90 0.10
CA PRO A 240 24.46 32.88 -0.59
C PRO A 240 24.66 32.77 -2.11
N LEU A 241 23.75 32.09 -2.80
CA LEU A 241 23.65 32.13 -4.25
C LEU A 241 23.18 33.53 -4.69
N THR A 242 23.63 33.95 -5.87
CA THR A 242 23.15 35.24 -6.45
C THR A 242 21.66 35.13 -6.73
N LEU A 243 20.94 36.24 -6.64
CA LEU A 243 19.50 36.27 -6.95
C LEU A 243 19.19 35.72 -8.34
N LYS A 244 20.04 36.08 -9.32
CA LYS A 244 19.91 35.56 -10.70
C LYS A 244 20.02 34.04 -10.76
N ALA A 245 20.98 33.44 -10.06
CA ALA A 245 21.15 31.99 -10.02
C ALA A 245 19.93 31.28 -9.39
N ARG A 246 19.42 31.80 -8.26
CA ARG A 246 18.21 31.27 -7.62
C ARG A 246 17.00 31.31 -8.55
N ILE A 247 16.74 32.45 -9.21
CA ILE A 247 15.63 32.61 -10.14
C ILE A 247 15.78 31.63 -11.31
N THR A 248 16.98 31.53 -11.90
CA THR A 248 17.22 30.60 -13.01
C THR A 248 16.97 29.14 -12.61
N ILE A 249 17.46 28.70 -11.46
CA ILE A 249 17.22 27.36 -10.94
C ILE A 249 15.73 27.10 -10.76
N GLN A 250 14.99 28.04 -10.17
CA GLN A 250 13.55 27.92 -9.98
C GLN A 250 12.79 27.87 -11.31
N GLN A 251 13.16 28.70 -12.31
CA GLN A 251 12.54 28.70 -13.63
C GLN A 251 12.75 27.37 -14.34
N ILE A 252 13.96 26.79 -14.29
CA ILE A 252 14.25 25.48 -14.87
C ILE A 252 13.39 24.39 -14.18
N GLY A 253 13.32 24.39 -12.86
CA GLY A 253 12.50 23.43 -12.12
C GLY A 253 11.01 23.57 -12.43
N MET A 254 10.51 24.81 -12.49
CA MET A 254 9.11 25.07 -12.86
C MET A 254 8.80 24.62 -14.30
N ALA A 255 9.69 24.90 -15.25
CA ALA A 255 9.53 24.44 -16.62
C ALA A 255 9.51 22.90 -16.72
N PHE A 256 10.39 22.23 -15.97
CA PHE A 256 10.39 20.76 -15.87
C PHE A 256 9.07 20.22 -15.29
N LEU A 257 8.58 20.80 -14.18
CA LEU A 257 7.31 20.38 -13.55
C LEU A 257 6.12 20.61 -14.50
N LEU A 258 6.09 21.73 -15.21
CA LEU A 258 5.03 22.01 -16.20
C LEU A 258 5.07 21.02 -17.35
N MET A 259 6.25 20.69 -17.88
CA MET A 259 6.41 19.69 -18.93
C MET A 259 5.91 18.31 -18.46
N LEU A 260 6.32 17.90 -17.25
CA LEU A 260 5.87 16.63 -16.66
C LEU A 260 4.35 16.60 -16.49
N MET A 261 3.76 17.68 -15.97
CA MET A 261 2.31 17.81 -15.79
C MET A 261 1.56 17.71 -17.12
N VAL A 262 2.03 18.38 -18.16
CA VAL A 262 1.42 18.30 -19.52
C VAL A 262 1.50 16.88 -20.05
N THR A 263 2.65 16.20 -19.89
CA THR A 263 2.82 14.80 -20.31
C THR A 263 1.85 13.87 -19.61
N ILE A 264 1.71 14.01 -18.27
CA ILE A 264 0.81 13.17 -17.46
C ILE A 264 -0.66 13.43 -17.83
N ILE A 265 -1.07 14.70 -18.02
CA ILE A 265 -2.44 15.04 -18.44
C ILE A 265 -2.74 14.49 -19.82
N PHE A 266 -1.79 14.60 -20.77
CA PHE A 266 -1.94 14.02 -22.09
C PHE A 266 -2.14 12.49 -22.02
N ASN A 267 -1.37 11.83 -21.18
CA ASN A 267 -1.51 10.40 -20.94
C ASN A 267 -2.87 10.02 -20.32
N ASP A 268 -3.34 10.78 -19.31
CA ASP A 268 -4.65 10.59 -18.71
C ASP A 268 -5.78 10.72 -19.75
N ILE A 269 -5.70 11.75 -20.59
CA ILE A 269 -6.68 11.96 -21.66
C ILE A 269 -6.64 10.80 -22.66
N SER A 270 -5.44 10.35 -23.06
CA SER A 270 -5.30 9.24 -23.99
C SER A 270 -5.93 7.95 -23.46
N ARG A 271 -5.88 7.71 -22.15
CA ARG A 271 -6.52 6.55 -21.50
C ARG A 271 -8.05 6.59 -21.50
N LEU A 272 -8.66 7.77 -21.61
CA LEU A 272 -10.12 7.89 -21.69
C LEU A 272 -10.68 7.48 -23.06
N PHE A 273 -9.84 7.44 -24.10
CA PHE A 273 -10.23 7.11 -25.46
C PHE A 273 -9.76 5.71 -25.92
N ASN A 274 -8.98 5.01 -25.10
CA ASN A 274 -8.55 3.63 -25.31
C ASN A 274 -9.23 2.67 -24.32
#